data_f7d7b12ae6dff845e0a51a9f3a465895
#
_entry.id   f7d7b12ae6dff845e0a51a9f3a465895
#
_cell.length_a   1.000
_cell.length_b   1.000
_cell.length_c   1.000
_cell.angle_alpha   90.00
_cell.angle_beta   90.00
_cell.angle_gamma   90.00
#
_symmetry.space_group_name_H-M   'P 1'
#
loop_
_entity.id
_entity.type
_entity.pdbx_description
1 polymer ?
#
loop_
_entity_poly.entity_id
_entity_poly.type
_entity_poly.pdbx_seq_one_letter_code
_entity_poly.pdbx_strand_id
1 'polypeptide(L)'
;RIDELRKSFVNTMIHELKRPVQALKMCIAFLNDKSMRTDEKAMDEVIHDSMSELDNLSAYLSKLRDMTRADDEHTQLSVRTFDIKTSLEKLVRLYHVPEDKDVAIETHFSSETLVTADPVHVSNIISNLIENAVKYSGKSVHIVVDCLLQDHQLTIRVSDDGIGIPVSEQNRVFDKFYRGSNLPDRSLPGIGLGLSYVKLLVEAHHGSISLNSQAGKGTMIEINIPQ
;
A
#
# COMPACT_ATOMS: atom_id res chain seq x y z
N ARG A 1 3.62 -1.39 -27.97
CA ARG A 1 4.18 -1.01 -26.65
C ARG A 1 3.06 -0.75 -25.61
N ILE A 2 2.02 0.05 -25.93
CA ILE A 2 0.86 0.29 -25.04
C ILE A 2 0.02 -0.99 -24.91
N ASP A 3 -0.24 -1.70 -25.99
CA ASP A 3 -1.00 -2.96 -25.98
C ASP A 3 -0.28 -4.10 -25.23
N GLU A 4 1.04 -4.16 -25.28
CA GLU A 4 1.83 -5.13 -24.52
C GLU A 4 1.77 -4.85 -23.01
N LEU A 5 1.84 -3.56 -22.60
CA LEU A 5 1.67 -3.15 -21.22
C LEU A 5 0.25 -3.47 -20.73
N ARG A 6 -0.76 -3.23 -21.57
CA ARG A 6 -2.16 -3.54 -21.26
C ARG A 6 -2.41 -5.04 -21.12
N LYS A 7 -1.83 -5.87 -22.00
CA LYS A 7 -1.90 -7.34 -21.89
C LYS A 7 -1.16 -7.86 -20.67
N SER A 8 0.04 -7.35 -20.39
CA SER A 8 0.80 -7.69 -19.18
C SER A 8 0.02 -7.34 -17.92
N PHE A 9 -0.62 -6.17 -17.88
CA PHE A 9 -1.48 -5.73 -16.81
C PHE A 9 -2.65 -6.69 -16.57
N VAL A 10 -3.43 -6.99 -17.62
CA VAL A 10 -4.60 -7.88 -17.50
C VAL A 10 -4.17 -9.27 -17.00
N ASN A 11 -3.07 -9.80 -17.51
CA ASN A 11 -2.57 -11.10 -17.07
C ASN A 11 -2.12 -11.07 -15.60
N THR A 12 -1.38 -10.03 -15.19
CA THR A 12 -0.95 -9.87 -13.80
C THR A 12 -2.16 -9.67 -12.88
N MET A 13 -3.13 -8.86 -13.29
CA MET A 13 -4.37 -8.65 -12.55
C MET A 13 -5.14 -9.96 -12.36
N ILE A 14 -5.28 -10.79 -13.40
CA ILE A 14 -5.93 -12.10 -13.32
C ILE A 14 -5.17 -13.00 -12.33
N HIS A 15 -3.84 -13.00 -12.35
CA HIS A 15 -3.02 -13.78 -11.42
C HIS A 15 -3.17 -13.31 -9.98
N GLU A 16 -3.15 -12.01 -9.73
CA GLU A 16 -3.30 -11.43 -8.39
C GLU A 16 -4.72 -11.63 -7.83
N LEU A 17 -5.76 -11.58 -8.68
CA LEU A 17 -7.14 -11.91 -8.28
C LEU A 17 -7.34 -13.42 -8.04
N LYS A 18 -6.64 -14.26 -8.78
CA LYS A 18 -6.76 -15.72 -8.67
C LYS A 18 -6.25 -16.20 -7.31
N ARG A 19 -5.22 -15.57 -6.75
CA ARG A 19 -4.59 -15.95 -5.49
C ARG A 19 -5.57 -15.88 -4.29
N PRO A 20 -6.19 -14.73 -3.95
CA PRO A 20 -7.14 -14.66 -2.86
C PRO A 20 -8.38 -15.51 -3.11
N VAL A 21 -8.85 -15.63 -4.36
CA VAL A 21 -9.96 -16.52 -4.72
C VAL A 21 -9.62 -17.99 -4.47
N GLN A 22 -8.38 -18.41 -4.74
CA GLN A 22 -7.93 -19.77 -4.45
C GLN A 22 -7.81 -20.01 -2.93
N ALA A 23 -7.26 -19.05 -2.18
CA ALA A 23 -7.19 -19.13 -0.73
C ALA A 23 -8.59 -19.26 -0.11
N LEU A 24 -9.52 -18.39 -0.50
CA LEU A 24 -10.93 -18.48 -0.07
C LEU A 24 -11.57 -19.83 -0.43
N LYS A 25 -11.30 -20.38 -1.62
CA LYS A 25 -11.80 -21.69 -2.01
C LYS A 25 -11.26 -22.81 -1.12
N MET A 26 -9.99 -22.74 -0.73
CA MET A 26 -9.38 -23.69 0.21
C MET A 26 -10.01 -23.55 1.60
N CYS A 27 -10.21 -22.35 2.10
CA CYS A 27 -10.89 -22.09 3.36
C CYS A 27 -12.31 -22.65 3.37
N ILE A 28 -13.11 -22.42 2.31
CA ILE A 28 -14.46 -22.98 2.17
C ILE A 28 -14.42 -24.52 2.11
N ALA A 29 -13.43 -25.10 1.43
CA ALA A 29 -13.27 -26.56 1.39
C ALA A 29 -12.98 -27.13 2.76
N PHE A 30 -12.12 -26.47 3.55
CA PHE A 30 -11.82 -26.83 4.93
C PHE A 30 -13.07 -26.76 5.82
N LEU A 31 -13.84 -25.66 5.73
CA LEU A 31 -15.10 -25.49 6.47
C LEU A 31 -16.16 -26.55 6.11
N ASN A 32 -16.09 -27.13 4.91
CA ASN A 32 -16.99 -28.20 4.47
C ASN A 32 -16.55 -29.60 4.91
N ASP A 33 -15.33 -29.77 5.35
CA ASP A 33 -14.85 -31.06 5.85
C ASP A 33 -15.36 -31.31 7.28
N LYS A 34 -16.18 -32.33 7.44
CA LYS A 34 -16.78 -32.70 8.73
C LYS A 34 -15.73 -33.09 9.79
N SER A 35 -14.59 -33.63 9.39
CA SER A 35 -13.53 -34.03 10.29
C SER A 35 -12.79 -32.84 10.91
N MET A 36 -12.72 -31.73 10.18
CA MET A 36 -12.04 -30.49 10.59
C MET A 36 -12.93 -29.59 11.46
N ARG A 37 -14.24 -29.74 11.42
CA ARG A 37 -15.20 -28.93 12.21
C ARG A 37 -15.12 -29.15 13.73
N THR A 38 -14.41 -30.15 14.18
CA THR A 38 -14.22 -30.46 15.60
C THR A 38 -13.03 -29.73 16.22
N ASP A 39 -12.16 -29.14 15.43
CA ASP A 39 -11.03 -28.32 15.88
C ASP A 39 -11.42 -26.82 15.84
N GLU A 40 -11.89 -26.32 16.97
CA GLU A 40 -12.39 -24.96 17.14
C GLU A 40 -11.28 -23.92 16.83
N LYS A 41 -10.04 -24.21 17.23
CA LYS A 41 -8.90 -23.32 16.98
C LYS A 41 -8.53 -23.25 15.50
N ALA A 42 -8.48 -24.38 14.82
CA ALA A 42 -8.24 -24.42 13.37
C ALA A 42 -9.38 -23.75 12.58
N MET A 43 -10.62 -23.85 13.06
CA MET A 43 -11.76 -23.13 12.48
C MET A 43 -11.61 -21.62 12.60
N ASP A 44 -11.24 -21.12 13.79
CA ASP A 44 -11.05 -19.68 14.01
C ASP A 44 -9.90 -19.13 13.15
N GLU A 45 -8.80 -19.85 13.02
CA GLU A 45 -7.68 -19.50 12.13
C GLU A 45 -8.14 -19.39 10.66
N VAL A 46 -8.86 -20.39 10.16
CA VAL A 46 -9.37 -20.41 8.76
C VAL A 46 -10.39 -19.28 8.51
N ILE A 47 -11.24 -18.98 9.48
CA ILE A 47 -12.19 -17.86 9.37
C ILE A 47 -11.42 -16.53 9.33
N HIS A 48 -10.44 -16.36 10.21
CA HIS A 48 -9.61 -15.16 10.26
C HIS A 48 -8.87 -14.94 8.93
N ASP A 49 -8.22 -15.97 8.41
CA ASP A 49 -7.50 -15.93 7.13
C ASP A 49 -8.45 -15.61 5.96
N SER A 50 -9.66 -16.21 5.97
CA SER A 50 -10.68 -15.93 4.95
C SER A 50 -11.12 -14.48 4.94
N MET A 51 -11.32 -13.89 6.12
CA MET A 51 -11.70 -12.48 6.27
C MET A 51 -10.58 -11.56 5.80
N SER A 52 -9.34 -11.87 6.17
CA SER A 52 -8.16 -11.12 5.71
C SER A 52 -8.02 -11.13 4.19
N GLU A 53 -8.22 -12.27 3.54
CA GLU A 53 -8.16 -12.36 2.07
C GLU A 53 -9.33 -11.64 1.38
N LEU A 54 -10.52 -11.61 2.00
CA LEU A 54 -11.66 -10.80 1.50
C LEU A 54 -11.37 -9.31 1.60
N ASP A 55 -10.78 -8.86 2.70
CA ASP A 55 -10.40 -7.45 2.90
C ASP A 55 -9.32 -7.04 1.89
N ASN A 56 -8.31 -7.88 1.66
CA ASN A 56 -7.29 -7.68 0.64
C ASN A 56 -7.90 -7.56 -0.77
N LEU A 57 -8.82 -8.45 -1.11
CA LEU A 57 -9.52 -8.43 -2.40
C LEU A 57 -10.37 -7.16 -2.56
N SER A 58 -11.06 -6.74 -1.51
CA SER A 58 -11.89 -5.53 -1.49
C SER A 58 -11.04 -4.26 -1.66
N ALA A 59 -9.92 -4.16 -0.94
CA ALA A 59 -8.96 -3.07 -1.09
C ALA A 59 -8.38 -3.01 -2.51
N TYR A 60 -8.09 -4.18 -3.07
CA TYR A 60 -7.59 -4.32 -4.44
C TYR A 60 -8.60 -3.83 -5.49
N LEU A 61 -9.86 -4.25 -5.37
CA LEU A 61 -10.94 -3.80 -6.26
C LEU A 61 -11.20 -2.30 -6.14
N SER A 62 -11.08 -1.74 -4.93
CA SER A 62 -11.17 -0.29 -4.71
C SER A 62 -10.05 0.46 -5.45
N LYS A 63 -8.79 0.02 -5.30
CA LYS A 63 -7.64 0.60 -6.04
C LYS A 63 -7.88 0.58 -7.56
N LEU A 64 -8.35 -0.54 -8.09
CA LEU A 64 -8.67 -0.66 -9.53
C LEU A 64 -9.77 0.29 -9.96
N ARG A 65 -10.86 0.38 -9.18
CA ARG A 65 -11.98 1.28 -9.45
C ARG A 65 -11.54 2.75 -9.50
N ASP A 66 -10.75 3.18 -8.51
CA ASP A 66 -10.31 4.57 -8.42
C ASP A 66 -9.36 4.90 -9.58
N MET A 67 -8.50 3.95 -10.00
CA MET A 67 -7.61 4.14 -11.14
C MET A 67 -8.31 4.15 -12.51
N THR A 68 -9.43 3.44 -12.65
CA THR A 68 -10.23 3.46 -13.88
C THR A 68 -11.09 4.72 -13.98
N ARG A 69 -11.52 5.29 -12.83
CA ARG A 69 -12.26 6.55 -12.76
C ARG A 69 -11.38 7.78 -12.93
N ALA A 70 -10.07 7.67 -12.69
CA ALA A 70 -9.14 8.79 -12.86
C ALA A 70 -8.99 9.25 -14.31
N ASP A 71 -9.39 8.44 -15.30
CA ASP A 71 -9.46 8.84 -16.70
C ASP A 71 -10.76 9.66 -17.01
N ASP A 72 -11.77 9.60 -16.09
CA ASP A 72 -13.01 10.39 -16.13
C ASP A 72 -12.98 11.39 -14.96
N GLU A 73 -12.47 12.60 -15.20
CA GLU A 73 -12.48 13.79 -14.34
C GLU A 73 -13.10 13.63 -12.92
N HIS A 74 -12.22 13.68 -11.89
CA HIS A 74 -12.49 13.88 -10.46
C HIS A 74 -12.70 12.60 -9.61
N THR A 75 -11.62 12.15 -8.98
CA THR A 75 -11.72 11.39 -7.73
C THR A 75 -12.47 12.25 -6.69
N GLN A 76 -13.70 11.87 -6.32
CA GLN A 76 -14.47 12.60 -5.31
C GLN A 76 -13.81 12.43 -3.94
N LEU A 77 -13.31 13.53 -3.37
CA LEU A 77 -12.76 13.55 -2.03
C LEU A 77 -13.86 13.78 -0.99
N SER A 78 -13.81 13.03 0.11
CA SER A 78 -14.60 13.29 1.33
C SER A 78 -13.73 14.05 2.34
N VAL A 79 -13.38 15.29 2.01
CA VAL A 79 -12.50 16.14 2.81
C VAL A 79 -13.17 16.47 4.16
N ARG A 80 -12.43 16.25 5.26
CA ARG A 80 -12.84 16.64 6.61
C ARG A 80 -11.61 16.85 7.49
N THR A 81 -11.79 17.57 8.59
CA THR A 81 -10.75 17.70 9.61
C THR A 81 -10.71 16.44 10.48
N PHE A 82 -9.53 15.89 10.70
CA PHE A 82 -9.30 14.70 11.53
C PHE A 82 -7.90 14.73 12.14
N ASP A 83 -7.70 13.93 13.19
CA ASP A 83 -6.40 13.76 13.83
C ASP A 83 -5.57 12.69 13.11
N ILE A 84 -4.51 13.14 12.39
CA ILE A 84 -3.63 12.27 11.64
C ILE A 84 -2.82 11.35 12.54
N LYS A 85 -2.48 11.79 13.76
CA LYS A 85 -1.75 10.97 14.75
C LYS A 85 -2.57 9.73 15.11
N THR A 86 -3.81 9.94 15.55
CA THR A 86 -4.74 8.84 15.89
C THR A 86 -4.94 7.89 14.72
N SER A 87 -5.06 8.43 13.51
CA SER A 87 -5.26 7.63 12.30
C SER A 87 -4.04 6.78 11.96
N LEU A 88 -2.84 7.35 12.03
CA LEU A 88 -1.60 6.63 11.75
C LEU A 88 -1.26 5.59 12.82
N GLU A 89 -1.41 5.94 14.10
CA GLU A 89 -1.22 4.99 15.21
C GLU A 89 -2.15 3.78 15.09
N LYS A 90 -3.41 4.00 14.69
CA LYS A 90 -4.35 2.91 14.40
C LYS A 90 -3.89 2.07 13.22
N LEU A 91 -3.44 2.68 12.12
CA LEU A 91 -2.95 1.99 10.94
C LEU A 91 -1.74 1.11 11.29
N VAL A 92 -0.74 1.65 11.98
CA VAL A 92 0.48 0.91 12.39
C VAL A 92 0.13 -0.24 13.33
N ARG A 93 -0.75 -0.01 14.31
CA ARG A 93 -1.19 -1.06 15.25
C ARG A 93 -1.90 -2.23 14.58
N LEU A 94 -2.66 -1.95 13.53
CA LEU A 94 -3.42 -2.96 12.77
C LEU A 94 -2.63 -3.54 11.60
N TYR A 95 -1.42 -3.03 11.34
CA TYR A 95 -0.59 -3.55 10.26
C TYR A 95 -0.15 -4.97 10.57
N HIS A 96 -0.45 -5.88 9.65
CA HIS A 96 -0.04 -7.27 9.76
C HIS A 96 1.38 -7.43 9.23
N VAL A 97 2.32 -7.66 10.13
CA VAL A 97 3.73 -7.92 9.77
C VAL A 97 3.84 -9.35 9.23
N PRO A 98 4.43 -9.55 8.03
CA PRO A 98 4.71 -10.89 7.52
C PRO A 98 5.59 -11.68 8.47
N GLU A 99 5.27 -12.97 8.70
CA GLU A 99 6.00 -13.84 9.65
C GLU A 99 7.49 -14.02 9.34
N ASP A 100 7.85 -13.87 8.06
CA ASP A 100 9.22 -14.03 7.56
C ASP A 100 10.05 -12.74 7.61
N LYS A 101 9.49 -11.64 8.14
CA LYS A 101 10.15 -10.33 8.19
C LYS A 101 10.15 -9.72 9.58
N ASP A 102 11.23 -9.03 9.90
CA ASP A 102 11.35 -8.15 11.06
C ASP A 102 11.11 -6.70 10.63
N VAL A 103 10.01 -6.11 11.08
CA VAL A 103 9.55 -4.78 10.65
C VAL A 103 9.45 -3.86 11.85
N ALA A 104 10.27 -2.81 11.87
CA ALA A 104 10.20 -1.73 12.85
C ALA A 104 9.59 -0.48 12.17
N ILE A 105 8.50 0.05 12.73
CA ILE A 105 7.85 1.28 12.25
C ILE A 105 7.92 2.34 13.34
N GLU A 106 8.59 3.44 13.05
CA GLU A 106 8.70 4.62 13.91
C GLU A 106 7.85 5.75 13.35
N THR A 107 7.16 6.51 14.22
CA THR A 107 6.25 7.58 13.79
C THR A 107 6.56 8.88 14.51
N HIS A 108 6.66 9.98 13.76
CA HIS A 108 6.88 11.32 14.31
C HIS A 108 5.79 12.28 13.86
N PHE A 109 5.44 13.21 14.75
CA PHE A 109 4.39 14.19 14.52
C PHE A 109 4.84 15.58 14.95
N SER A 110 4.31 16.63 14.28
CA SER A 110 4.33 17.98 14.80
C SER A 110 3.47 18.12 16.06
N SER A 111 3.55 19.24 16.76
CA SER A 111 2.70 19.56 17.92
C SER A 111 1.21 19.63 17.55
N GLU A 112 0.91 20.08 16.33
CA GLU A 112 -0.44 20.09 15.76
C GLU A 112 -0.62 18.89 14.84
N THR A 113 -1.72 18.14 15.05
CA THR A 113 -2.03 16.90 14.35
C THR A 113 -3.40 16.90 13.67
N LEU A 114 -4.17 18.00 13.81
CA LEU A 114 -5.45 18.16 13.12
C LEU A 114 -5.20 18.64 11.70
N VAL A 115 -5.61 17.84 10.73
CA VAL A 115 -5.42 18.09 9.30
C VAL A 115 -6.74 18.00 8.53
N THR A 116 -6.83 18.72 7.42
CA THR A 116 -8.01 18.78 6.55
C THR A 116 -7.70 18.05 5.24
N ALA A 117 -8.20 16.82 5.10
CA ALA A 117 -8.00 15.97 3.92
C ALA A 117 -9.08 14.86 3.90
N ASP A 118 -9.04 13.97 2.92
CA ASP A 118 -9.80 12.73 2.96
C ASP A 118 -9.07 11.67 3.81
N PRO A 119 -9.59 11.29 5.00
CA PRO A 119 -8.88 10.37 5.90
C PRO A 119 -8.65 8.98 5.32
N VAL A 120 -9.56 8.52 4.44
CA VAL A 120 -9.44 7.21 3.80
C VAL A 120 -8.31 7.24 2.78
N HIS A 121 -8.24 8.30 1.98
CA HIS A 121 -7.18 8.47 1.00
C HIS A 121 -5.82 8.67 1.66
N VAL A 122 -5.71 9.48 2.71
CA VAL A 122 -4.46 9.65 3.47
C VAL A 122 -4.01 8.32 4.07
N SER A 123 -4.92 7.54 4.65
CA SER A 123 -4.59 6.20 5.16
C SER A 123 -4.13 5.27 4.05
N ASN A 124 -4.79 5.28 2.89
CA ASN A 124 -4.39 4.49 1.72
C ASN A 124 -3.01 4.88 1.17
N ILE A 125 -2.69 6.18 1.15
CA ILE A 125 -1.37 6.69 0.78
C ILE A 125 -0.30 6.07 1.70
N ILE A 126 -0.45 6.24 3.01
CA ILE A 126 0.54 5.77 4.00
C ILE A 126 0.66 4.25 3.99
N SER A 127 -0.46 3.52 3.94
CA SER A 127 -0.48 2.05 3.86
C SER A 127 0.28 1.54 2.63
N ASN A 128 0.04 2.13 1.44
CA ASN A 128 0.76 1.73 0.24
C ASN A 128 2.27 1.97 0.33
N LEU A 129 2.71 3.05 0.98
CA LEU A 129 4.12 3.35 1.16
C LEU A 129 4.78 2.38 2.15
N ILE A 130 4.12 2.06 3.28
CA ILE A 130 4.57 1.05 4.24
C ILE A 130 4.62 -0.34 3.59
N GLU A 131 3.57 -0.74 2.85
CA GLU A 131 3.53 -2.00 2.11
C GLU A 131 4.71 -2.13 1.13
N ASN A 132 5.03 -1.03 0.41
CA ASN A 132 6.16 -1.01 -0.50
C ASN A 132 7.49 -1.14 0.25
N ALA A 133 7.68 -0.42 1.36
CA ALA A 133 8.89 -0.49 2.19
C ALA A 133 9.12 -1.93 2.69
N VAL A 134 8.09 -2.58 3.22
CA VAL A 134 8.18 -3.97 3.68
C VAL A 134 8.42 -4.94 2.53
N LYS A 135 7.72 -4.76 1.42
CA LYS A 135 7.81 -5.63 0.25
C LYS A 135 9.20 -5.59 -0.40
N TYR A 136 9.77 -4.39 -0.54
CA TYR A 136 11.06 -4.16 -1.20
C TYR A 136 12.23 -4.07 -0.22
N SER A 137 12.15 -4.77 0.89
CA SER A 137 13.21 -4.93 1.88
C SER A 137 13.77 -6.35 1.90
N GLY A 138 14.84 -6.54 2.67
CA GLY A 138 15.39 -7.84 3.04
C GLY A 138 14.55 -8.54 4.13
N LYS A 139 15.22 -9.28 5.01
CA LYS A 139 14.60 -9.93 6.16
C LYS A 139 14.17 -8.94 7.25
N SER A 140 14.84 -7.81 7.33
CA SER A 140 14.49 -6.72 8.26
C SER A 140 14.30 -5.41 7.51
N VAL A 141 13.47 -4.52 8.04
CA VAL A 141 13.28 -3.16 7.55
C VAL A 141 12.94 -2.22 8.70
N HIS A 142 13.59 -1.07 8.70
CA HIS A 142 13.24 0.06 9.56
C HIS A 142 12.53 1.13 8.72
N ILE A 143 11.31 1.48 9.11
CA ILE A 143 10.45 2.43 8.42
C ILE A 143 10.19 3.61 9.37
N VAL A 144 10.45 4.82 8.89
CA VAL A 144 10.13 6.05 9.61
C VAL A 144 9.03 6.80 8.86
N VAL A 145 7.95 7.14 9.58
CA VAL A 145 6.82 7.90 9.05
C VAL A 145 6.71 9.23 9.80
N ASP A 146 7.05 10.32 9.12
CA ASP A 146 6.89 11.67 9.63
C ASP A 146 5.59 12.28 9.10
N CYS A 147 4.76 12.85 9.99
CA CYS A 147 3.58 13.64 9.63
C CYS A 147 3.71 15.02 10.26
N LEU A 148 4.10 15.99 9.46
CA LEU A 148 4.44 17.34 9.91
C LEU A 148 3.46 18.36 9.34
N LEU A 149 2.79 19.12 10.20
CA LEU A 149 1.93 20.23 9.81
C LEU A 149 2.68 21.53 10.07
N GLN A 150 3.01 22.25 8.99
CA GLN A 150 3.71 23.51 9.04
C GLN A 150 3.29 24.42 7.87
N ASP A 151 3.15 25.71 8.12
CA ASP A 151 2.88 26.73 7.09
C ASP A 151 1.67 26.37 6.18
N HIS A 152 0.58 25.88 6.77
CA HIS A 152 -0.60 25.41 6.06
C HIS A 152 -0.32 24.27 5.05
N GLN A 153 0.65 23.45 5.36
CA GLN A 153 1.00 22.29 4.54
C GLN A 153 1.16 21.05 5.45
N LEU A 154 0.50 19.97 5.08
CA LEU A 154 0.75 18.65 5.63
C LEU A 154 1.86 17.99 4.80
N THR A 155 3.00 17.74 5.43
CA THR A 155 4.09 16.92 4.85
C THR A 155 4.03 15.52 5.45
N ILE A 156 3.84 14.52 4.62
CA ILE A 156 3.94 13.10 4.97
C ILE A 156 5.21 12.56 4.33
N ARG A 157 6.14 12.05 5.15
CA ARG A 157 7.39 11.44 4.67
C ARG A 157 7.46 10.01 5.16
N VAL A 158 7.69 9.08 4.24
CA VAL A 158 7.92 7.66 4.56
C VAL A 158 9.31 7.30 4.06
N SER A 159 10.17 6.89 4.98
CA SER A 159 11.57 6.51 4.72
C SER A 159 11.78 5.07 5.13
N ASP A 160 12.47 4.30 4.31
CA ASP A 160 12.87 2.92 4.57
C ASP A 160 14.36 2.70 4.30
N ASP A 161 14.93 1.68 4.91
CA ASP A 161 16.30 1.20 4.69
C ASP A 161 16.35 -0.02 3.75
N GLY A 162 15.35 -0.18 2.89
CA GLY A 162 15.23 -1.30 1.95
C GLY A 162 16.22 -1.27 0.79
N ILE A 163 15.90 -1.99 -0.28
CA ILE A 163 16.80 -2.17 -1.44
C ILE A 163 17.07 -0.88 -2.24
N GLY A 164 16.27 0.15 -2.03
CA GLY A 164 16.33 1.39 -2.80
C GLY A 164 16.01 1.22 -4.29
N ILE A 165 16.05 2.32 -5.03
CA ILE A 165 15.66 2.40 -6.44
C ILE A 165 16.81 2.97 -7.26
N PRO A 166 17.28 2.27 -8.32
CA PRO A 166 18.29 2.78 -9.22
C PRO A 166 17.87 4.10 -9.89
N VAL A 167 18.79 5.04 -10.05
CA VAL A 167 18.53 6.37 -10.66
C VAL A 167 17.83 6.25 -12.03
N SER A 168 18.21 5.26 -12.84
CA SER A 168 17.62 5.01 -14.17
C SER A 168 16.14 4.65 -14.13
N GLU A 169 15.61 4.26 -12.97
CA GLU A 169 14.23 3.79 -12.79
C GLU A 169 13.34 4.81 -12.06
N GLN A 170 13.93 5.75 -11.31
CA GLN A 170 13.20 6.69 -10.44
C GLN A 170 12.14 7.52 -11.16
N ASN A 171 12.39 7.91 -12.41
CA ASN A 171 11.40 8.67 -13.21
C ASN A 171 10.18 7.85 -13.64
N ARG A 172 10.24 6.51 -13.47
CA ARG A 172 9.21 5.59 -13.96
C ARG A 172 8.43 4.90 -12.86
N VAL A 173 8.88 5.00 -11.60
CA VAL A 173 8.25 4.27 -10.48
C VAL A 173 6.81 4.71 -10.20
N PHE A 174 6.44 5.90 -10.67
CA PHE A 174 5.07 6.42 -10.59
C PHE A 174 4.22 6.10 -11.83
N ASP A 175 4.81 5.47 -12.86
CA ASP A 175 4.05 5.03 -14.03
C ASP A 175 3.12 3.87 -13.66
N LYS A 176 1.90 3.88 -14.19
CA LYS A 176 0.96 2.76 -14.03
C LYS A 176 1.62 1.48 -14.57
N PHE A 177 1.56 0.39 -13.77
CA PHE A 177 2.04 -0.96 -14.11
C PHE A 177 3.58 -1.11 -14.18
N TYR A 178 4.32 -0.08 -13.79
CA TYR A 178 5.76 -0.18 -13.74
C TYR A 178 6.22 -1.03 -12.55
N ARG A 179 7.20 -1.89 -12.82
CA ARG A 179 7.91 -2.68 -11.80
C ARG A 179 9.39 -2.58 -12.06
N GLY A 180 10.17 -2.27 -11.04
CA GLY A 180 11.63 -2.16 -11.14
C GLY A 180 12.30 -3.47 -11.57
N SER A 181 13.50 -3.37 -12.11
CA SER A 181 14.30 -4.52 -12.57
C SER A 181 15.18 -5.13 -11.46
N ASN A 182 15.47 -4.37 -10.40
CA ASN A 182 16.33 -4.76 -9.28
C ASN A 182 15.60 -5.52 -8.17
N LEU A 183 14.46 -6.13 -8.47
CA LEU A 183 13.68 -6.87 -7.49
C LEU A 183 14.46 -8.09 -6.99
N PRO A 184 14.57 -8.33 -5.66
CA PRO A 184 15.23 -9.47 -5.08
C PRO A 184 14.58 -10.80 -5.52
N ASP A 185 13.28 -10.76 -5.77
CA ASP A 185 12.52 -11.87 -6.31
C ASP A 185 11.47 -11.35 -7.32
N ARG A 186 11.50 -11.87 -8.55
CA ARG A 186 10.51 -11.55 -9.58
C ARG A 186 9.12 -12.13 -9.27
N SER A 187 9.03 -13.10 -8.36
CA SER A 187 7.77 -13.68 -7.90
C SER A 187 7.04 -12.80 -6.86
N LEU A 188 7.66 -11.72 -6.36
CA LEU A 188 7.02 -10.80 -5.43
C LEU A 188 5.67 -10.32 -6.00
N PRO A 189 4.56 -10.52 -5.26
CA PRO A 189 3.23 -10.18 -5.75
C PRO A 189 3.10 -8.67 -5.98
N GLY A 190 2.31 -8.28 -6.99
CA GLY A 190 1.94 -6.88 -7.22
C GLY A 190 1.96 -6.45 -8.68
N ILE A 191 1.03 -5.58 -9.02
CA ILE A 191 0.70 -5.16 -10.40
C ILE A 191 1.46 -3.90 -10.82
N GLY A 192 2.22 -3.28 -9.93
CA GLY A 192 2.84 -1.99 -10.21
C GLY A 192 1.86 -0.82 -10.19
N LEU A 193 0.84 -0.89 -9.33
CA LEU A 193 -0.16 0.17 -9.15
C LEU A 193 0.06 1.01 -7.89
N GLY A 194 0.82 0.54 -6.90
CA GLY A 194 0.93 1.18 -5.58
C GLY A 194 1.34 2.65 -5.66
N LEU A 195 2.49 2.97 -6.27
CA LEU A 195 3.00 4.34 -6.34
C LEU A 195 2.21 5.22 -7.32
N SER A 196 1.71 4.67 -8.42
CA SER A 196 0.83 5.41 -9.32
C SER A 196 -0.52 5.76 -8.67
N TYR A 197 -1.04 4.88 -7.81
CA TYR A 197 -2.23 5.15 -7.00
C TYR A 197 -1.96 6.21 -5.93
N VAL A 198 -0.82 6.14 -5.23
CA VAL A 198 -0.40 7.18 -4.30
C VAL A 198 -0.35 8.53 -4.99
N LYS A 199 0.30 8.61 -6.16
CA LYS A 199 0.39 9.84 -6.96
C LYS A 199 -0.99 10.37 -7.31
N LEU A 200 -1.91 9.52 -7.77
CA LEU A 200 -3.30 9.88 -8.07
C LEU A 200 -4.01 10.53 -6.86
N LEU A 201 -3.91 9.90 -5.69
CA LEU A 201 -4.56 10.41 -4.48
C LEU A 201 -3.96 11.73 -4.01
N VAL A 202 -2.64 11.90 -4.14
CA VAL A 202 -1.94 13.14 -3.82
C VAL A 202 -2.36 14.26 -4.77
N GLU A 203 -2.40 14.01 -6.08
CA GLU A 203 -2.86 14.97 -7.09
C GLU A 203 -4.33 15.37 -6.89
N ALA A 204 -5.20 14.43 -6.49
CA ALA A 204 -6.59 14.71 -6.11
C ALA A 204 -6.70 15.69 -4.93
N HIS A 205 -5.74 15.67 -4.00
CA HIS A 205 -5.63 16.64 -2.90
C HIS A 205 -4.88 17.93 -3.30
N HIS A 206 -4.63 18.18 -4.59
CA HIS A 206 -3.82 19.29 -5.07
C HIS A 206 -2.40 19.31 -4.49
N GLY A 207 -1.91 18.15 -4.05
CA GLY A 207 -0.61 17.97 -3.43
C GLY A 207 0.50 17.67 -4.43
N SER A 208 1.70 17.50 -3.92
CA SER A 208 2.88 17.09 -4.67
C SER A 208 3.55 15.88 -4.03
N ILE A 209 4.23 15.07 -4.84
CA ILE A 209 4.98 13.90 -4.40
C ILE A 209 6.39 13.96 -4.96
N SER A 210 7.37 13.62 -4.13
CA SER A 210 8.77 13.53 -4.51
C SER A 210 9.40 12.23 -4.00
N LEU A 211 10.48 11.81 -4.65
CA LEU A 211 11.22 10.58 -4.35
C LEU A 211 12.70 10.92 -4.19
N ASN A 212 13.29 10.42 -3.12
CA ASN A 212 14.74 10.38 -2.92
C ASN A 212 15.14 8.94 -2.58
N SER A 213 15.93 8.30 -3.43
CA SER A 213 16.32 6.91 -3.24
C SER A 213 17.72 6.64 -3.79
N GLN A 214 18.40 5.71 -3.14
CA GLN A 214 19.68 5.20 -3.61
C GLN A 214 19.67 3.67 -3.51
N ALA A 215 20.02 2.99 -4.59
CA ALA A 215 20.14 1.54 -4.59
C ALA A 215 21.04 1.04 -3.46
N GLY A 216 20.53 0.11 -2.65
CA GLY A 216 21.19 -0.45 -1.48
C GLY A 216 21.17 0.42 -0.21
N LYS A 217 20.46 1.57 -0.22
CA LYS A 217 20.38 2.47 0.94
C LYS A 217 18.96 2.82 1.37
N GLY A 218 17.96 2.33 0.63
CA GLY A 218 16.56 2.60 0.93
C GLY A 218 15.93 3.70 0.09
N THR A 219 14.70 4.04 0.46
CA THR A 219 13.86 5.00 -0.25
C THR A 219 13.18 5.95 0.71
N MET A 220 13.10 7.21 0.34
CA MET A 220 12.27 8.22 1.00
C MET A 220 11.27 8.77 -0.02
N ILE A 221 9.99 8.73 0.31
CA ILE A 221 8.92 9.39 -0.44
C ILE A 221 8.34 10.48 0.44
N GLU A 222 8.29 11.69 -0.11
CA GLU A 222 7.73 12.86 0.53
C GLU A 222 6.51 13.36 -0.23
N ILE A 223 5.44 13.62 0.50
CA ILE A 223 4.14 14.07 0.02
C ILE A 223 3.79 15.36 0.74
N ASN A 224 3.35 16.35 -0.02
CA ASN A 224 2.92 17.63 0.49
C ASN A 224 1.47 17.88 0.07
N ILE A 225 0.58 18.08 1.05
CA ILE A 225 -0.85 18.35 0.85
C ILE A 225 -1.17 19.73 1.44
N PRO A 226 -1.68 20.68 0.63
CA PRO A 226 -2.16 21.99 1.13
C PRO A 226 -3.28 21.81 2.17
N GLN A 227 -3.32 22.71 3.17
CA GLN A 227 -4.29 22.71 4.27
C GLN A 227 -5.21 23.92 4.23
#